data_a61002da7ab78039b9174fa8f945e31e
#
_entry.id   a61002da7ab78039b9174fa8f945e31e
#
_cell.length_a   1.000
_cell.length_b   1.000
_cell.length_c   1.000
_cell.angle_alpha   90.00
_cell.angle_beta   90.00
_cell.angle_gamma   90.00
#
_symmetry.space_group_name_H-M   'P 1'
#
loop_
_entity.id
_entity.type
_entity.pdbx_description
1 polymer ?
#
loop_
_entity_poly.entity_id
_entity_poly.type
_entity_poly.pdbx_seq_one_letter_code
_entity_poly.pdbx_strand_id
1 'polypeptide(L)'
;MSTTPDESPPEPAVANLLATIGRPVLNMVESFGTFMIFCGQTFAMLGRGRIHWKNTIQQLAFVGTDSLGIALLTSAAVGAVFTLQIADQFIRFGAVSMVGAASGMALVRELAPLMTGVVVAGRVAAAFAAEVGSMKVTQQIDALTAMAVDPLYYLVVPRLLASGIMLPLLTILAIAVGMGGGLAVAVLIKGVIPSGYIDSMAGFLTLADFAKSIVKAFVFGIILSLVGCYNGLDTGEGARGVGISTTQAVVHSLMAIFLSNYLMTTILYSTKPT
;
A
#
# COMPACT_ATOMS: atom_id res chain seq x y z
N MET A 1 51.31 -44.91 -10.17
CA MET A 1 50.67 -43.68 -10.62
C MET A 1 49.86 -43.16 -9.44
N SER A 2 50.49 -42.33 -8.65
CA SER A 2 49.93 -41.80 -7.37
C SER A 2 49.14 -40.52 -7.63
N THR A 3 47.85 -40.56 -7.44
CA THR A 3 47.01 -39.38 -7.42
C THR A 3 47.17 -38.66 -6.09
N THR A 4 47.84 -37.50 -6.09
CA THR A 4 47.86 -36.61 -4.95
C THR A 4 46.48 -35.96 -4.76
N PRO A 5 45.94 -35.92 -3.52
CA PRO A 5 44.75 -35.15 -3.23
C PRO A 5 45.07 -33.66 -3.34
N ASP A 6 44.25 -32.94 -4.05
CA ASP A 6 44.26 -31.46 -4.10
C ASP A 6 43.79 -30.88 -2.78
N GLU A 7 44.75 -30.65 -1.87
CA GLU A 7 44.52 -29.92 -0.60
C GLU A 7 44.51 -28.42 -0.92
N SER A 8 43.34 -27.89 -1.30
CA SER A 8 43.11 -26.44 -1.25
C SER A 8 43.22 -25.98 0.21
N PRO A 9 44.01 -24.92 0.54
CA PRO A 9 44.18 -24.48 1.90
C PRO A 9 42.83 -24.04 2.53
N PRO A 10 42.57 -24.32 3.82
CA PRO A 10 41.33 -23.94 4.47
C PRO A 10 41.23 -22.40 4.45
N GLU A 11 40.16 -21.90 3.85
CA GLU A 11 39.85 -20.47 3.86
C GLU A 11 39.79 -19.99 5.31
N PRO A 12 40.43 -18.84 5.63
CA PRO A 12 40.50 -18.36 7.00
C PRO A 12 39.06 -18.16 7.56
N ALA A 13 38.80 -18.66 8.76
CA ALA A 13 37.48 -18.61 9.43
C ALA A 13 36.86 -17.19 9.43
N VAL A 14 37.69 -16.15 9.40
CA VAL A 14 37.28 -14.75 9.29
C VAL A 14 36.69 -14.43 7.92
N ALA A 15 37.21 -15.01 6.83
CA ALA A 15 36.66 -14.81 5.49
C ALA A 15 35.27 -15.44 5.36
N ASN A 16 35.06 -16.63 5.96
CA ASN A 16 33.75 -17.28 6.01
C ASN A 16 32.74 -16.51 6.87
N LEU A 17 33.18 -15.91 7.98
CA LEU A 17 32.32 -15.09 8.84
C LEU A 17 31.90 -13.79 8.10
N LEU A 18 32.85 -13.12 7.44
CA LEU A 18 32.58 -11.93 6.64
C LEU A 18 31.67 -12.25 5.44
N ALA A 19 31.86 -13.40 4.78
CA ALA A 19 30.99 -13.84 3.69
C ALA A 19 29.58 -14.19 4.19
N THR A 20 29.43 -14.76 5.38
CA THR A 20 28.13 -15.11 5.96
C THR A 20 27.32 -13.87 6.32
N ILE A 21 27.96 -12.79 6.77
CA ILE A 21 27.30 -11.52 7.07
C ILE A 21 27.15 -10.66 5.82
N GLY A 22 28.16 -10.65 4.94
CA GLY A 22 28.17 -9.81 3.74
C GLY A 22 27.19 -10.26 2.66
N ARG A 23 27.02 -11.56 2.44
CA ARG A 23 26.12 -12.08 1.39
C ARG A 23 24.65 -11.66 1.59
N PRO A 24 24.03 -11.75 2.77
CA PRO A 24 22.65 -11.27 2.96
C PRO A 24 22.51 -9.78 2.69
N VAL A 25 23.49 -8.96 3.08
CA VAL A 25 23.48 -7.51 2.86
C VAL A 25 23.61 -7.20 1.36
N LEU A 26 24.53 -7.87 0.67
CA LEU A 26 24.68 -7.71 -0.79
C LEU A 26 23.41 -8.12 -1.54
N ASN A 27 22.83 -9.26 -1.19
CA ASN A 27 21.56 -9.72 -1.79
C ASN A 27 20.42 -8.74 -1.54
N MET A 28 20.37 -8.13 -0.35
CA MET A 28 19.36 -7.12 -0.03
C MET A 28 19.55 -5.85 -0.88
N VAL A 29 20.79 -5.39 -1.04
CA VAL A 29 21.12 -4.22 -1.88
C VAL A 29 20.84 -4.51 -3.34
N GLU A 30 21.17 -5.71 -3.83
CA GLU A 30 20.88 -6.14 -5.20
C GLU A 30 19.37 -6.20 -5.48
N SER A 31 18.61 -6.83 -4.59
CA SER A 31 17.14 -6.90 -4.70
C SER A 31 16.51 -5.51 -4.68
N PHE A 32 16.99 -4.63 -3.82
CA PHE A 32 16.52 -3.24 -3.76
C PHE A 32 16.88 -2.47 -5.03
N GLY A 33 18.13 -2.64 -5.54
CA GLY A 33 18.57 -2.04 -6.79
C GLY A 33 17.73 -2.48 -7.99
N THR A 34 17.48 -3.79 -8.10
CA THR A 34 16.62 -4.36 -9.16
C THR A 34 15.19 -3.81 -9.10
N PHE A 35 14.62 -3.69 -7.89
CA PHE A 35 13.31 -3.07 -7.70
C PHE A 35 13.30 -1.59 -8.11
N MET A 36 14.35 -0.81 -7.79
CA MET A 36 14.45 0.59 -8.20
C MET A 36 14.56 0.75 -9.72
N ILE A 37 15.32 -0.13 -10.39
CA ILE A 37 15.42 -0.16 -11.86
C ILE A 37 14.05 -0.46 -12.47
N PHE A 38 13.33 -1.46 -11.95
CA PHE A 38 11.97 -1.80 -12.36
C PHE A 38 11.01 -0.61 -12.22
N CYS A 39 11.05 0.10 -11.09
CA CYS A 39 10.25 1.32 -10.88
C CYS A 39 10.60 2.39 -11.91
N GLY A 40 11.89 2.66 -12.14
CA GLY A 40 12.35 3.65 -13.11
C GLY A 40 11.89 3.33 -14.54
N GLN A 41 12.01 2.07 -14.95
CA GLN A 41 11.53 1.59 -16.26
C GLN A 41 10.01 1.76 -16.40
N THR A 42 9.24 1.40 -15.36
CA THR A 42 7.78 1.53 -15.37
C THR A 42 7.35 2.99 -15.51
N PHE A 43 7.97 3.91 -14.77
CA PHE A 43 7.68 5.34 -14.89
C PHE A 43 8.12 5.93 -16.24
N ALA A 44 9.25 5.47 -16.79
CA ALA A 44 9.70 5.88 -18.13
C ALA A 44 8.70 5.45 -19.21
N MET A 45 8.11 4.27 -19.08
CA MET A 45 7.06 3.80 -20.00
C MET A 45 5.77 4.57 -19.87
N LEU A 46 5.37 4.91 -18.65
CA LEU A 46 4.20 5.76 -18.40
C LEU A 46 4.37 7.12 -19.12
N GLY A 47 5.58 7.70 -19.10
CA GLY A 47 5.90 8.96 -19.77
C GLY A 47 5.82 8.91 -21.30
N ARG A 48 5.86 7.72 -21.95
CA ARG A 48 5.71 7.57 -23.41
C ARG A 48 4.27 7.73 -23.91
N GLY A 49 3.29 7.87 -23.02
CA GLY A 49 1.93 8.30 -23.36
C GLY A 49 1.03 7.31 -24.10
N ARG A 50 1.49 6.10 -24.38
CA ARG A 50 0.64 5.06 -24.99
C ARG A 50 -0.04 4.25 -23.89
N ILE A 51 -1.30 4.52 -23.57
CA ILE A 51 -2.05 3.82 -22.52
C ILE A 51 -3.04 2.85 -23.15
N HIS A 52 -3.03 1.60 -22.72
CA HIS A 52 -4.04 0.60 -23.09
C HIS A 52 -5.33 0.83 -22.28
N TRP A 53 -6.15 1.80 -22.71
CA TRP A 53 -7.36 2.21 -21.97
C TRP A 53 -8.30 1.05 -21.63
N LYS A 54 -8.45 0.07 -22.53
CA LYS A 54 -9.30 -1.10 -22.26
C LYS A 54 -8.83 -1.89 -21.04
N ASN A 55 -7.54 -2.18 -20.97
CA ASN A 55 -6.96 -2.90 -19.82
C ASN A 55 -7.00 -2.03 -18.56
N THR A 56 -6.73 -0.74 -18.69
CA THR A 56 -6.77 0.20 -17.56
C THR A 56 -8.18 0.28 -16.94
N ILE A 57 -9.25 0.35 -17.76
CA ILE A 57 -10.62 0.37 -17.26
C ILE A 57 -10.99 -0.93 -16.54
N GLN A 58 -10.55 -2.08 -17.03
CA GLN A 58 -10.76 -3.36 -16.37
C GLN A 58 -10.05 -3.40 -15.01
N GLN A 59 -8.81 -2.90 -14.95
CA GLN A 59 -8.06 -2.83 -13.69
C GLN A 59 -8.65 -1.78 -12.72
N LEU A 60 -9.21 -0.66 -13.23
CA LEU A 60 -9.94 0.31 -12.40
C LEU A 60 -11.16 -0.34 -11.74
N ALA A 61 -11.96 -1.10 -12.50
CA ALA A 61 -13.10 -1.83 -11.95
C ALA A 61 -12.64 -2.85 -10.90
N PHE A 62 -11.62 -3.65 -11.21
CA PHE A 62 -11.08 -4.66 -10.31
C PHE A 62 -10.55 -4.07 -8.99
N VAL A 63 -9.76 -2.99 -9.06
CA VAL A 63 -9.20 -2.35 -7.85
C VAL A 63 -10.29 -1.63 -7.06
N GLY A 64 -11.20 -0.93 -7.75
CA GLY A 64 -12.20 -0.08 -7.13
C GLY A 64 -13.41 -0.84 -6.62
N THR A 65 -14.22 -1.40 -7.54
CA THR A 65 -15.52 -1.98 -7.17
C THR A 65 -15.40 -3.18 -6.25
N ASP A 66 -14.45 -4.05 -6.51
CA ASP A 66 -14.31 -5.26 -5.72
C ASP A 66 -13.65 -5.02 -4.35
N SER A 67 -12.96 -3.89 -4.14
CA SER A 67 -12.40 -3.52 -2.83
C SER A 67 -13.33 -2.61 -2.03
N LEU A 68 -14.38 -2.05 -2.65
CA LEU A 68 -15.25 -1.05 -2.04
C LEU A 68 -15.88 -1.55 -0.75
N GLY A 69 -16.53 -2.72 -0.78
CA GLY A 69 -17.26 -3.25 0.37
C GLY A 69 -16.39 -3.44 1.61
N ILE A 70 -15.21 -4.05 1.42
CA ILE A 70 -14.29 -4.30 2.55
C ILE A 70 -13.64 -3.00 3.05
N ALA A 71 -13.30 -2.06 2.17
CA ALA A 71 -12.72 -0.79 2.54
C ALA A 71 -13.71 0.08 3.34
N LEU A 72 -14.98 0.14 2.93
CA LEU A 72 -16.01 0.88 3.63
C LEU A 72 -16.36 0.27 4.98
N LEU A 73 -16.53 -1.06 5.05
CA LEU A 73 -16.83 -1.75 6.29
C LEU A 73 -15.71 -1.57 7.32
N THR A 74 -14.46 -1.75 6.91
CA THR A 74 -13.31 -1.55 7.80
C THR A 74 -13.19 -0.10 8.26
N SER A 75 -13.41 0.87 7.37
CA SER A 75 -13.36 2.29 7.75
C SER A 75 -14.48 2.67 8.72
N ALA A 76 -15.71 2.17 8.50
CA ALA A 76 -16.81 2.37 9.44
C ALA A 76 -16.47 1.84 10.83
N ALA A 77 -15.97 0.60 10.89
CA ALA A 77 -15.59 -0.05 12.15
C ALA A 77 -14.44 0.69 12.86
N VAL A 78 -13.40 1.07 12.13
CA VAL A 78 -12.27 1.82 12.69
C VAL A 78 -12.71 3.20 13.20
N GLY A 79 -13.53 3.92 12.42
CA GLY A 79 -14.08 5.21 12.84
C GLY A 79 -14.95 5.10 14.10
N ALA A 80 -15.80 4.07 14.17
CA ALA A 80 -16.65 3.78 15.32
C ALA A 80 -15.81 3.46 16.57
N VAL A 81 -14.88 2.52 16.49
CA VAL A 81 -14.05 2.08 17.63
C VAL A 81 -13.13 3.21 18.11
N PHE A 82 -12.52 3.93 17.20
CA PHE A 82 -11.62 5.04 17.54
C PHE A 82 -12.38 6.18 18.23
N THR A 83 -13.54 6.56 17.70
CA THR A 83 -14.39 7.58 18.32
C THR A 83 -14.89 7.13 19.69
N LEU A 84 -15.23 5.85 19.88
CA LEU A 84 -15.61 5.28 21.17
C LEU A 84 -14.52 5.51 22.23
N GLN A 85 -13.29 5.19 21.90
CA GLN A 85 -12.14 5.31 22.82
C GLN A 85 -11.80 6.78 23.13
N ILE A 86 -11.79 7.62 22.10
CA ILE A 86 -11.52 9.07 22.27
C ILE A 86 -12.62 9.74 23.09
N ALA A 87 -13.89 9.43 22.82
CA ALA A 87 -15.00 10.04 23.55
C ALA A 87 -14.90 9.78 25.06
N ASP A 88 -14.51 8.58 25.47
CA ASP A 88 -14.34 8.25 26.90
C ASP A 88 -13.29 9.14 27.58
N GLN A 89 -12.19 9.41 26.90
CA GLN A 89 -11.15 10.28 27.47
C GLN A 89 -11.61 11.74 27.54
N PHE A 90 -12.16 12.27 26.44
CA PHE A 90 -12.59 13.66 26.39
C PHE A 90 -13.78 13.97 27.33
N ILE A 91 -14.69 13.03 27.52
CA ILE A 91 -15.80 13.15 28.48
C ILE A 91 -15.25 13.24 29.91
N ARG A 92 -14.28 12.38 30.26
CA ARG A 92 -13.62 12.42 31.60
C ARG A 92 -12.94 13.74 31.90
N PHE A 93 -12.38 14.39 30.89
CA PHE A 93 -11.73 15.71 31.01
C PHE A 93 -12.70 16.88 30.85
N GLY A 94 -14.01 16.65 30.70
CA GLY A 94 -15.00 17.69 30.50
C GLY A 94 -14.95 18.38 29.12
N ALA A 95 -14.19 17.84 28.18
CA ALA A 95 -13.97 18.42 26.86
C ALA A 95 -14.79 17.72 25.76
N VAL A 96 -16.06 17.45 26.02
CA VAL A 96 -16.98 16.73 25.12
C VAL A 96 -17.07 17.36 23.72
N SER A 97 -16.99 18.70 23.66
CA SER A 97 -17.00 19.45 22.40
C SER A 97 -15.82 19.17 21.48
N MET A 98 -14.72 18.58 21.98
CA MET A 98 -13.52 18.27 21.19
C MET A 98 -13.52 16.86 20.60
N VAL A 99 -14.50 16.02 20.94
CA VAL A 99 -14.58 14.63 20.47
C VAL A 99 -14.62 14.55 18.93
N GLY A 100 -15.46 15.39 18.31
CA GLY A 100 -15.58 15.44 16.84
C GLY A 100 -14.29 15.88 16.16
N ALA A 101 -13.65 16.92 16.69
CA ALA A 101 -12.40 17.43 16.17
C ALA A 101 -11.26 16.38 16.23
N ALA A 102 -11.07 15.77 17.40
CA ALA A 102 -10.00 14.80 17.61
C ALA A 102 -10.20 13.52 16.77
N SER A 103 -11.42 12.97 16.75
CA SER A 103 -11.72 11.78 15.95
C SER A 103 -11.66 12.05 14.45
N GLY A 104 -12.18 13.19 14.00
CA GLY A 104 -12.14 13.60 12.60
C GLY A 104 -10.71 13.82 12.09
N MET A 105 -9.87 14.53 12.84
CA MET A 105 -8.48 14.76 12.47
C MET A 105 -7.69 13.46 12.37
N ALA A 106 -7.81 12.56 13.34
CA ALA A 106 -7.12 11.29 13.32
C ALA A 106 -7.58 10.41 12.14
N LEU A 107 -8.90 10.39 11.88
CA LEU A 107 -9.47 9.62 10.79
C LEU A 107 -8.98 10.13 9.43
N VAL A 108 -9.10 11.44 9.18
CA VAL A 108 -8.75 12.03 7.87
C VAL A 108 -7.25 11.97 7.61
N ARG A 109 -6.42 12.34 8.59
CA ARG A 109 -4.98 12.48 8.40
C ARG A 109 -4.25 11.14 8.34
N GLU A 110 -4.72 10.13 9.11
CA GLU A 110 -3.98 8.89 9.29
C GLU A 110 -4.82 7.64 9.05
N LEU A 111 -5.93 7.47 9.78
CA LEU A 111 -6.61 6.19 9.82
C LEU A 111 -7.24 5.79 8.48
N ALA A 112 -7.94 6.70 7.81
CA ALA A 112 -8.63 6.37 6.57
C ALA A 112 -7.64 6.04 5.43
N PRO A 113 -6.62 6.87 5.10
CA PRO A 113 -5.69 6.51 4.02
C PRO A 113 -4.88 5.26 4.34
N LEU A 114 -4.42 5.11 5.60
CA LEU A 114 -3.63 3.95 6.01
C LEU A 114 -4.47 2.65 5.95
N MET A 115 -5.67 2.64 6.55
CA MET A 115 -6.52 1.45 6.57
C MET A 115 -6.98 1.07 5.17
N THR A 116 -7.35 2.03 4.33
CA THR A 116 -7.66 1.77 2.92
C THR A 116 -6.46 1.17 2.21
N GLY A 117 -5.26 1.74 2.39
CA GLY A 117 -4.01 1.21 1.82
C GLY A 117 -3.73 -0.23 2.26
N VAL A 118 -3.84 -0.53 3.55
CA VAL A 118 -3.61 -1.87 4.12
C VAL A 118 -4.60 -2.91 3.58
N VAL A 119 -5.89 -2.58 3.60
CA VAL A 119 -6.96 -3.48 3.14
C VAL A 119 -6.84 -3.76 1.64
N VAL A 120 -6.60 -2.71 0.86
CA VAL A 120 -6.45 -2.86 -0.59
C VAL A 120 -5.13 -3.58 -0.93
N ALA A 121 -4.03 -3.32 -0.20
CA ALA A 121 -2.77 -4.05 -0.40
C ALA A 121 -2.94 -5.55 -0.15
N GLY A 122 -3.62 -5.94 0.91
CA GLY A 122 -3.89 -7.35 1.22
C GLY A 122 -4.64 -8.09 0.12
N ARG A 123 -5.55 -7.41 -0.59
CA ARG A 123 -6.33 -8.00 -1.68
C ARG A 123 -5.68 -7.81 -3.05
N VAL A 124 -5.37 -6.55 -3.41
CA VAL A 124 -4.98 -6.19 -4.78
C VAL A 124 -3.52 -6.54 -5.06
N ALA A 125 -2.58 -6.30 -4.12
CA ALA A 125 -1.19 -6.69 -4.35
C ALA A 125 -1.03 -8.20 -4.45
N ALA A 126 -1.76 -8.97 -3.63
CA ALA A 126 -1.82 -10.43 -3.74
C ALA A 126 -2.36 -10.89 -5.10
N ALA A 127 -3.46 -10.30 -5.54
CA ALA A 127 -4.08 -10.64 -6.82
C ALA A 127 -3.17 -10.29 -8.01
N PHE A 128 -2.51 -9.13 -7.99
CA PHE A 128 -1.56 -8.75 -9.03
C PHE A 128 -0.37 -9.70 -9.09
N ALA A 129 0.19 -10.08 -7.92
CA ALA A 129 1.26 -11.06 -7.88
C ALA A 129 0.81 -12.45 -8.35
N ALA A 130 -0.40 -12.89 -7.99
CA ALA A 130 -0.96 -14.16 -8.43
C ALA A 130 -1.18 -14.20 -9.96
N GLU A 131 -1.79 -13.15 -10.50
CA GLU A 131 -2.10 -13.06 -11.94
C GLU A 131 -0.83 -13.00 -12.77
N VAL A 132 0.09 -12.08 -12.46
CA VAL A 132 1.36 -11.93 -13.19
C VAL A 132 2.25 -13.14 -12.98
N GLY A 133 2.31 -13.70 -11.77
CA GLY A 133 3.08 -14.91 -11.46
C GLY A 133 2.55 -16.14 -12.22
N SER A 134 1.22 -16.30 -12.33
CA SER A 134 0.61 -17.35 -13.14
C SER A 134 0.95 -17.20 -14.62
N MET A 135 0.92 -15.96 -15.15
CA MET A 135 1.32 -15.68 -16.54
C MET A 135 2.80 -16.01 -16.78
N LYS A 136 3.68 -15.78 -15.80
CA LYS A 136 5.09 -16.13 -15.87
C LYS A 136 5.28 -17.65 -15.92
N VAL A 137 4.68 -18.39 -15.00
CA VAL A 137 4.80 -19.85 -14.90
C VAL A 137 4.26 -20.56 -16.16
N THR A 138 3.23 -19.99 -16.78
CA THR A 138 2.64 -20.51 -18.03
C THR A 138 3.31 -19.95 -19.30
N GLN A 139 4.45 -19.27 -19.18
CA GLN A 139 5.24 -18.69 -20.29
C GLN A 139 4.49 -17.66 -21.15
N GLN A 140 3.39 -17.10 -20.65
CA GLN A 140 2.64 -16.05 -21.35
C GLN A 140 3.44 -14.75 -21.46
N ILE A 141 4.30 -14.45 -20.48
CA ILE A 141 5.18 -13.28 -20.51
C ILE A 141 6.25 -13.42 -21.60
N ASP A 142 6.79 -14.62 -21.77
CA ASP A 142 7.77 -14.93 -22.83
C ASP A 142 7.12 -14.84 -24.20
N ALA A 143 5.88 -15.31 -24.33
CA ALA A 143 5.10 -15.18 -25.56
C ALA A 143 4.83 -13.69 -25.91
N LEU A 144 4.52 -12.81 -24.95
CA LEU A 144 4.40 -11.37 -25.18
C LEU A 144 5.70 -10.79 -25.71
N THR A 145 6.83 -11.15 -25.10
CA THR A 145 8.15 -10.68 -25.51
C THR A 145 8.50 -11.16 -26.92
N ALA A 146 8.18 -12.41 -27.27
CA ALA A 146 8.36 -12.96 -28.61
C ALA A 146 7.53 -12.23 -29.68
N MET A 147 6.37 -11.68 -29.28
CA MET A 147 5.54 -10.82 -30.14
C MET A 147 5.98 -9.36 -30.15
N ALA A 148 7.17 -9.04 -29.61
CA ALA A 148 7.68 -7.66 -29.46
C ALA A 148 6.78 -6.73 -28.63
N VAL A 149 5.96 -7.29 -27.72
CA VAL A 149 5.16 -6.53 -26.77
C VAL A 149 5.92 -6.47 -25.45
N ASP A 150 6.19 -5.27 -24.96
CA ASP A 150 6.87 -5.10 -23.67
C ASP A 150 5.91 -5.47 -22.51
N PRO A 151 6.26 -6.47 -21.67
CA PRO A 151 5.42 -6.90 -20.57
C PRO A 151 5.17 -5.81 -19.52
N LEU A 152 6.16 -4.94 -19.26
CA LEU A 152 5.99 -3.84 -18.30
C LEU A 152 4.90 -2.86 -18.77
N TYR A 153 4.95 -2.52 -20.05
CA TYR A 153 3.97 -1.63 -20.66
C TYR A 153 2.57 -2.23 -20.68
N TYR A 154 2.45 -3.51 -21.02
CA TYR A 154 1.15 -4.18 -21.18
C TYR A 154 0.51 -4.58 -19.85
N LEU A 155 1.30 -5.03 -18.86
CA LEU A 155 0.81 -5.59 -17.61
C LEU A 155 0.90 -4.60 -16.45
N VAL A 156 2.04 -3.88 -16.29
CA VAL A 156 2.30 -3.08 -15.09
C VAL A 156 1.68 -1.70 -15.16
N VAL A 157 1.83 -1.00 -16.29
CA VAL A 157 1.32 0.38 -16.44
C VAL A 157 -0.19 0.50 -16.22
N PRO A 158 -1.07 -0.36 -16.77
CA PRO A 158 -2.51 -0.28 -16.49
C PRO A 158 -2.86 -0.50 -15.02
N ARG A 159 -2.16 -1.42 -14.33
CA ARG A 159 -2.36 -1.70 -12.90
C ARG A 159 -1.90 -0.54 -12.02
N LEU A 160 -0.77 0.07 -12.38
CA LEU A 160 -0.24 1.26 -11.71
C LEU A 160 -1.22 2.43 -11.76
N LEU A 161 -1.72 2.74 -12.96
CA LEU A 161 -2.72 3.80 -13.15
C LEU A 161 -4.02 3.49 -12.40
N ALA A 162 -4.50 2.27 -12.49
CA ALA A 162 -5.72 1.86 -11.81
C ALA A 162 -5.62 2.01 -10.29
N SER A 163 -4.55 1.51 -9.69
CA SER A 163 -4.35 1.61 -8.24
C SER A 163 -4.10 3.05 -7.79
N GLY A 164 -3.32 3.82 -8.55
CA GLY A 164 -3.05 5.23 -8.25
C GLY A 164 -4.32 6.11 -8.27
N ILE A 165 -5.28 5.81 -9.15
CA ILE A 165 -6.54 6.56 -9.23
C ILE A 165 -7.57 6.04 -8.22
N MET A 166 -7.69 4.72 -8.07
CA MET A 166 -8.79 4.13 -7.28
C MET A 166 -8.54 4.22 -5.78
N LEU A 167 -7.29 4.15 -5.28
CA LEU A 167 -7.04 4.30 -3.85
C LEU A 167 -7.45 5.67 -3.29
N PRO A 168 -7.13 6.80 -3.90
CA PRO A 168 -7.68 8.09 -3.51
C PRO A 168 -9.20 8.12 -3.45
N LEU A 169 -9.88 7.58 -4.48
CA LEU A 169 -11.35 7.53 -4.52
C LEU A 169 -11.93 6.67 -3.40
N LEU A 170 -11.37 5.48 -3.18
CA LEU A 170 -11.75 4.62 -2.06
C LEU A 170 -11.50 5.30 -0.71
N THR A 171 -10.41 6.05 -0.58
CA THR A 171 -10.08 6.77 0.67
C THR A 171 -11.08 7.89 0.94
N ILE A 172 -11.53 8.64 -0.08
CA ILE A 172 -12.58 9.66 0.09
C ILE A 172 -13.86 9.02 0.62
N LEU A 173 -14.29 7.90 0.05
CA LEU A 173 -15.47 7.17 0.51
C LEU A 173 -15.26 6.59 1.91
N ALA A 174 -14.07 6.06 2.18
CA ALA A 174 -13.69 5.53 3.49
C ALA A 174 -13.72 6.64 4.58
N ILE A 175 -13.26 7.84 4.28
CA ILE A 175 -13.36 8.99 5.18
C ILE A 175 -14.83 9.27 5.50
N ALA A 176 -15.69 9.40 4.49
CA ALA A 176 -17.09 9.72 4.69
C ALA A 176 -17.82 8.67 5.56
N VAL A 177 -17.61 7.38 5.24
CA VAL A 177 -18.24 6.27 5.98
C VAL A 177 -17.62 6.11 7.37
N GLY A 178 -16.32 6.29 7.53
CA GLY A 178 -15.65 6.25 8.83
C GLY A 178 -16.09 7.38 9.76
N MET A 179 -16.28 8.59 9.23
CA MET A 179 -16.88 9.71 9.98
C MET A 179 -18.31 9.40 10.39
N GLY A 180 -19.11 8.81 9.49
CA GLY A 180 -20.47 8.36 9.80
C GLY A 180 -20.51 7.31 10.91
N GLY A 181 -19.61 6.33 10.88
CA GLY A 181 -19.45 5.32 11.94
C GLY A 181 -19.07 5.94 13.29
N GLY A 182 -18.13 6.90 13.27
CA GLY A 182 -17.74 7.66 14.45
C GLY A 182 -18.88 8.50 15.02
N LEU A 183 -19.61 9.24 14.18
CA LEU A 183 -20.78 10.01 14.57
C LEU A 183 -21.87 9.13 15.20
N ALA A 184 -22.17 8.00 14.57
CA ALA A 184 -23.18 7.05 15.09
C ALA A 184 -22.83 6.62 16.53
N VAL A 185 -21.57 6.26 16.79
CA VAL A 185 -21.13 5.85 18.13
C VAL A 185 -21.14 7.03 19.13
N ALA A 186 -20.67 8.21 18.71
CA ALA A 186 -20.67 9.40 19.55
C ALA A 186 -22.08 9.76 20.02
N VAL A 187 -23.07 9.69 19.12
CA VAL A 187 -24.45 10.06 19.42
C VAL A 187 -25.19 8.93 20.15
N LEU A 188 -25.20 7.71 19.61
CA LEU A 188 -26.03 6.61 20.09
C LEU A 188 -25.51 5.98 21.39
N ILE A 189 -24.17 5.95 21.58
CA ILE A 189 -23.55 5.29 22.73
C ILE A 189 -23.08 6.27 23.79
N LYS A 190 -22.52 7.43 23.36
CA LYS A 190 -21.93 8.41 24.29
C LYS A 190 -22.82 9.61 24.57
N GLY A 191 -23.97 9.75 23.91
CA GLY A 191 -24.91 10.85 24.13
C GLY A 191 -24.37 12.23 23.73
N VAL A 192 -23.37 12.28 22.86
CA VAL A 192 -22.82 13.53 22.32
C VAL A 192 -23.84 14.19 21.40
N ILE A 193 -24.03 15.49 21.51
CA ILE A 193 -24.98 16.24 20.66
C ILE A 193 -24.44 16.24 19.23
N PRO A 194 -25.23 15.78 18.21
CA PRO A 194 -24.77 15.65 16.83
C PRO A 194 -24.23 16.94 16.23
N SER A 195 -24.89 18.08 16.46
CA SER A 195 -24.43 19.38 15.96
C SER A 195 -23.06 19.75 16.54
N GLY A 196 -22.86 19.60 17.85
CA GLY A 196 -21.59 19.87 18.50
C GLY A 196 -20.44 18.99 17.99
N TYR A 197 -20.71 17.71 17.67
CA TYR A 197 -19.72 16.82 17.05
C TYR A 197 -19.34 17.29 15.64
N ILE A 198 -20.33 17.60 14.80
CA ILE A 198 -20.12 18.03 13.41
C ILE A 198 -19.44 19.42 13.37
N ASP A 199 -19.91 20.36 14.19
CA ASP A 199 -19.36 21.71 14.22
C ASP A 199 -17.89 21.71 14.68
N SER A 200 -17.57 20.94 15.72
CA SER A 200 -16.18 20.80 16.16
C SER A 200 -15.29 20.14 15.11
N MET A 201 -15.79 19.12 14.43
CA MET A 201 -15.05 18.45 13.35
C MET A 201 -14.81 19.43 12.19
N ALA A 202 -15.85 20.16 11.74
CA ALA A 202 -15.75 21.14 10.66
C ALA A 202 -14.84 22.33 11.00
N GLY A 203 -14.80 22.74 12.27
CA GLY A 203 -13.95 23.84 12.73
C GLY A 203 -12.44 23.53 12.72
N PHE A 204 -12.06 22.25 12.85
CA PHE A 204 -10.66 21.83 12.94
C PHE A 204 -10.12 21.16 11.67
N LEU A 205 -10.99 20.63 10.82
CA LEU A 205 -10.58 20.02 9.54
C LEU A 205 -10.45 21.09 8.46
N THR A 206 -9.28 21.11 7.82
CA THR A 206 -9.03 21.97 6.67
C THR A 206 -9.06 21.21 5.37
N LEU A 207 -9.35 21.90 4.26
CA LEU A 207 -9.27 21.30 2.93
C LEU A 207 -7.87 20.73 2.64
N ALA A 208 -6.84 21.32 3.22
CA ALA A 208 -5.46 20.83 3.12
C ALA A 208 -5.29 19.45 3.76
N ASP A 209 -5.99 19.12 4.83
CA ASP A 209 -5.94 17.79 5.45
C ASP A 209 -6.49 16.71 4.53
N PHE A 210 -7.60 17.00 3.85
CA PHE A 210 -8.16 16.08 2.83
C PHE A 210 -7.21 15.93 1.65
N ALA A 211 -6.63 17.02 1.15
CA ALA A 211 -5.67 16.96 0.04
C ALA A 211 -4.44 16.12 0.41
N LYS A 212 -3.88 16.29 1.61
CA LYS A 212 -2.76 15.49 2.11
C LYS A 212 -3.11 14.01 2.23
N SER A 213 -4.31 13.68 2.71
CA SER A 213 -4.84 12.32 2.78
C SER A 213 -4.94 11.66 1.40
N ILE A 214 -5.45 12.39 0.41
CA ILE A 214 -5.55 11.94 -0.98
C ILE A 214 -4.16 11.67 -1.57
N VAL A 215 -3.19 12.55 -1.31
CA VAL A 215 -1.79 12.36 -1.77
C VAL A 215 -1.18 11.10 -1.13
N LYS A 216 -1.41 10.85 0.16
CA LYS A 216 -0.97 9.60 0.82
C LYS A 216 -1.58 8.37 0.13
N ALA A 217 -2.89 8.39 -0.09
CA ALA A 217 -3.59 7.28 -0.74
C ALA A 217 -3.07 7.03 -2.17
N PHE A 218 -2.78 8.09 -2.94
CA PHE A 218 -2.19 7.98 -4.27
C PHE A 218 -0.83 7.27 -4.23
N VAL A 219 0.05 7.67 -3.31
CA VAL A 219 1.37 7.05 -3.13
C VAL A 219 1.24 5.57 -2.72
N PHE A 220 0.30 5.25 -1.82
CA PHE A 220 0.04 3.86 -1.43
C PHE A 220 -0.45 3.02 -2.60
N GLY A 221 -1.29 3.60 -3.49
CA GLY A 221 -1.73 2.94 -4.73
C GLY A 221 -0.59 2.59 -5.66
N ILE A 222 0.36 3.52 -5.82
CA ILE A 222 1.57 3.29 -6.60
C ILE A 222 2.41 2.18 -5.98
N ILE A 223 2.67 2.24 -4.66
CA ILE A 223 3.50 1.27 -3.93
C ILE A 223 2.93 -0.14 -4.09
N LEU A 224 1.65 -0.35 -3.75
CA LEU A 224 1.07 -1.69 -3.80
C LEU A 224 1.07 -2.30 -5.20
N SER A 225 0.85 -1.46 -6.23
CA SER A 225 0.86 -1.92 -7.62
C SER A 225 2.27 -2.32 -8.08
N LEU A 226 3.28 -1.49 -7.81
CA LEU A 226 4.66 -1.79 -8.16
C LEU A 226 5.17 -3.04 -7.43
N VAL A 227 4.94 -3.12 -6.13
CA VAL A 227 5.37 -4.26 -5.31
C VAL A 227 4.64 -5.54 -5.72
N GLY A 228 3.32 -5.47 -5.96
CA GLY A 228 2.53 -6.62 -6.40
C GLY A 228 2.99 -7.16 -7.76
N CYS A 229 3.18 -6.26 -8.74
CA CYS A 229 3.66 -6.64 -10.06
C CYS A 229 5.11 -7.14 -10.05
N TYR A 230 6.00 -6.52 -9.27
CA TYR A 230 7.39 -6.94 -9.14
C TYR A 230 7.50 -8.36 -8.59
N ASN A 231 6.82 -8.66 -7.46
CA ASN A 231 6.82 -10.01 -6.90
C ASN A 231 6.18 -11.04 -7.86
N GLY A 232 5.17 -10.62 -8.65
CA GLY A 232 4.59 -11.47 -9.69
C GLY A 232 5.59 -11.78 -10.82
N LEU A 233 6.33 -10.79 -11.28
CA LEU A 233 7.37 -10.98 -12.30
C LEU A 233 8.58 -11.77 -11.78
N ASP A 234 8.84 -11.74 -10.47
CA ASP A 234 9.92 -12.48 -9.82
C ASP A 234 9.49 -13.88 -9.33
N THR A 235 8.27 -14.31 -9.64
CA THR A 235 7.73 -15.61 -9.25
C THR A 235 8.63 -16.76 -9.68
N GLY A 236 8.88 -17.69 -8.76
CA GLY A 236 9.56 -18.96 -9.02
C GLY A 236 8.68 -19.96 -9.75
N GLU A 237 9.19 -21.18 -9.97
CA GLU A 237 8.51 -22.20 -10.77
C GLU A 237 7.25 -22.76 -10.11
N GLY A 238 6.25 -23.02 -10.92
CA GLY A 238 5.03 -23.75 -10.59
C GLY A 238 4.07 -23.02 -9.64
N ALA A 239 2.98 -23.69 -9.29
CA ALA A 239 1.93 -23.14 -8.41
C ALA A 239 2.45 -22.76 -7.01
N ARG A 240 3.46 -23.48 -6.50
CA ARG A 240 4.09 -23.15 -5.21
C ARG A 240 4.80 -21.79 -5.27
N GLY A 241 5.51 -21.52 -6.37
CA GLY A 241 6.16 -20.22 -6.58
C GLY A 241 5.15 -19.06 -6.56
N VAL A 242 4.01 -19.23 -7.25
CA VAL A 242 2.92 -18.24 -7.26
C VAL A 242 2.38 -17.98 -5.85
N GLY A 243 2.15 -19.04 -5.04
CA GLY A 243 1.68 -18.88 -3.66
C GLY A 243 2.67 -18.13 -2.76
N ILE A 244 3.97 -18.36 -2.92
CA ILE A 244 5.03 -17.64 -2.18
C ILE A 244 5.05 -16.17 -2.60
N SER A 245 5.04 -15.89 -3.90
CA SER A 245 5.07 -14.52 -4.44
C SER A 245 3.86 -13.70 -4.01
N THR A 246 2.67 -14.29 -3.94
CA THR A 246 1.47 -13.60 -3.43
C THR A 246 1.61 -13.18 -1.98
N THR A 247 2.11 -14.06 -1.13
CA THR A 247 2.35 -13.75 0.28
C THR A 247 3.42 -12.67 0.45
N GLN A 248 4.53 -12.78 -0.29
CA GLN A 248 5.60 -11.79 -0.29
C GLN A 248 5.11 -10.41 -0.78
N ALA A 249 4.28 -10.38 -1.82
CA ALA A 249 3.70 -9.15 -2.34
C ALA A 249 2.88 -8.40 -1.27
N VAL A 250 2.08 -9.11 -0.48
CA VAL A 250 1.32 -8.51 0.62
C VAL A 250 2.27 -7.97 1.70
N VAL A 251 3.20 -8.79 2.17
CA VAL A 251 4.13 -8.41 3.25
C VAL A 251 4.98 -7.20 2.83
N HIS A 252 5.59 -7.23 1.64
CA HIS A 252 6.41 -6.12 1.15
C HIS A 252 5.58 -4.87 0.92
N SER A 253 4.34 -4.99 0.40
CA SER A 253 3.43 -3.84 0.23
C SER A 253 3.07 -3.20 1.56
N LEU A 254 2.72 -4.00 2.58
CA LEU A 254 2.39 -3.49 3.91
C LEU A 254 3.60 -2.79 4.56
N MET A 255 4.78 -3.39 4.50
CA MET A 255 6.01 -2.79 5.02
C MET A 255 6.30 -1.45 4.34
N ALA A 256 6.20 -1.40 3.01
CA ALA A 256 6.44 -0.18 2.24
C ALA A 256 5.37 0.90 2.51
N ILE A 257 4.10 0.53 2.68
CA ILE A 257 3.02 1.45 3.05
C ILE A 257 3.27 2.04 4.44
N PHE A 258 3.59 1.23 5.46
CA PHE A 258 3.85 1.73 6.81
C PHE A 258 5.05 2.67 6.85
N LEU A 259 6.15 2.30 6.19
CA LEU A 259 7.34 3.14 6.10
C LEU A 259 7.04 4.46 5.36
N SER A 260 6.36 4.37 4.22
CA SER A 260 5.94 5.54 3.43
C SER A 260 4.97 6.42 4.22
N ASN A 261 4.03 5.84 4.98
CA ASN A 261 3.12 6.60 5.82
C ASN A 261 3.87 7.45 6.84
N TYR A 262 4.83 6.85 7.55
CA TYR A 262 5.66 7.58 8.51
C TYR A 262 6.42 8.75 7.86
N LEU A 263 7.09 8.49 6.72
CA LEU A 263 7.83 9.52 5.99
C LEU A 263 6.90 10.65 5.49
N MET A 264 5.76 10.29 4.90
CA MET A 264 4.80 11.27 4.41
C MET A 264 4.16 12.08 5.53
N THR A 265 3.84 11.45 6.66
CA THR A 265 3.33 12.18 7.83
C THR A 265 4.34 13.20 8.31
N THR A 266 5.60 12.80 8.44
CA THR A 266 6.68 13.71 8.85
C THR A 266 6.84 14.88 7.87
N ILE A 267 6.81 14.62 6.56
CA ILE A 267 6.98 15.67 5.53
C ILE A 267 5.76 16.59 5.45
N LEU A 268 4.55 16.02 5.42
CA LEU A 268 3.32 16.77 5.18
C LEU A 268 2.81 17.55 6.40
N TYR A 269 3.13 17.07 7.62
CA TYR A 269 2.64 17.67 8.87
C TYR A 269 3.75 18.26 9.76
N SER A 270 5.04 18.16 9.37
CA SER A 270 6.19 18.72 10.08
C SER A 270 6.38 20.23 9.83
N THR A 271 5.61 20.85 8.96
CA THR A 271 5.67 22.31 8.80
C THR A 271 5.25 22.97 10.10
N LYS A 272 6.23 23.64 10.75
CA LYS A 272 6.02 24.44 11.96
C LYS A 272 4.78 25.32 11.77
N PRO A 273 3.90 25.44 12.76
CA PRO A 273 2.87 26.45 12.73
C PRO A 273 3.59 27.82 12.69
N THR A 274 3.42 28.54 11.59
CA THR A 274 3.75 29.97 11.49
C THR A 274 2.74 30.77 12.27
#